data_a834e9a226c1b7723e59b53e864aaff4
#
_entry.id   a834e9a226c1b7723e59b53e864aaff4
#
_cell.length_a   1.000
_cell.length_b   1.000
_cell.length_c   1.000
_cell.angle_alpha   90.00
_cell.angle_beta   90.00
_cell.angle_gamma   90.00
#
_symmetry.space_group_name_H-M   'P 1'
#
loop_
_entity.id
_entity.type
_entity.pdbx_description
1 polymer ?
#
loop_
_entity_poly.entity_id
_entity_poly.type
_entity_poly.pdbx_seq_one_letter_code
_entity_poly.pdbx_strand_id
1 'polypeptide(L)'
;MNRTALLPLLAGLLHLSPLLAAPADIGVISAAEKPVQLLRATSVYQASAGARLQSADYLEAGSTGVLIDQLAGTRIALGPHTRLYLEHTGNTTHLNLLQGWLKLQPLSGVPQGNLRVSTANLALDASKAASVIHADASGTEVFVEDGMVSVRDPGQKPRDPARQVLRREEFAQAKGQGPVSAPGRPSGDFIGAMPPAFFDPLPSVAARKLTVDPLNKLREASFADASPLLLGPLKLNGASLATRFTPRLADPAFRQAIVQRFGGTLDWETALYRFERKNATR
;
A
#
# COMPACT_ATOMS: atom_id res chain seq x y z
N MET A 1 38.44 -25.72 64.65
CA MET A 1 36.98 -25.59 64.48
C MET A 1 36.73 -24.52 63.40
N ASN A 2 36.67 -24.93 62.16
CA ASN A 2 36.44 -24.04 60.99
C ASN A 2 34.98 -24.13 60.57
N ARG A 3 34.26 -23.01 60.68
CA ARG A 3 32.90 -22.87 60.11
C ARG A 3 32.98 -22.20 58.74
N THR A 4 32.77 -23.00 57.74
CA THR A 4 32.60 -22.49 56.30
C THR A 4 31.16 -22.03 56.13
N ALA A 5 30.97 -20.73 55.84
CA ALA A 5 29.68 -20.17 55.53
C ALA A 5 29.48 -20.30 54.00
N LEU A 6 28.44 -21.04 53.57
CA LEU A 6 27.97 -21.05 52.19
C LEU A 6 27.05 -19.82 51.94
N LEU A 7 27.45 -18.95 51.02
CA LEU A 7 26.55 -17.94 50.44
C LEU A 7 25.73 -18.57 49.29
N PRO A 8 24.40 -18.37 49.25
CA PRO A 8 23.61 -18.75 48.08
C PRO A 8 23.74 -17.69 46.97
N LEU A 9 24.18 -18.15 45.84
CA LEU A 9 24.23 -17.35 44.60
C LEU A 9 22.79 -17.21 44.03
N LEU A 10 22.20 -16.02 44.16
CA LEU A 10 20.88 -15.69 43.60
C LEU A 10 21.06 -15.42 42.13
N ALA A 11 20.78 -16.38 41.25
CA ALA A 11 20.75 -16.21 39.80
C ALA A 11 19.46 -15.47 39.41
N GLY A 12 19.56 -14.15 39.19
CA GLY A 12 18.49 -13.35 38.64
C GLY A 12 18.27 -13.68 37.18
N LEU A 13 17.17 -14.34 36.81
CA LEU A 13 16.70 -14.52 35.46
C LEU A 13 16.22 -13.17 34.93
N LEU A 14 17.06 -12.49 34.14
CA LEU A 14 16.69 -11.34 33.30
C LEU A 14 15.75 -11.85 32.21
N HIS A 15 14.45 -11.60 32.36
CA HIS A 15 13.47 -11.79 31.31
C HIS A 15 13.69 -10.70 30.26
N LEU A 16 14.46 -11.01 29.22
CA LEU A 16 14.49 -10.21 28.00
C LEU A 16 13.14 -10.37 27.30
N SER A 17 12.21 -9.45 27.55
CA SER A 17 11.05 -9.30 26.69
C SER A 17 11.53 -8.89 25.29
N PRO A 18 11.15 -9.59 24.21
CA PRO A 18 11.48 -9.16 22.86
C PRO A 18 10.86 -7.79 22.63
N LEU A 19 11.69 -6.77 22.47
CA LEU A 19 11.28 -5.45 22.02
C LEU A 19 10.78 -5.63 20.58
N LEU A 20 9.47 -5.71 20.40
CA LEU A 20 8.87 -5.66 19.06
C LEU A 20 9.27 -4.31 18.46
N ALA A 21 10.21 -4.35 17.52
CA ALA A 21 10.62 -3.16 16.79
C ALA A 21 9.38 -2.54 16.14
N ALA A 22 9.17 -1.24 16.35
CA ALA A 22 8.10 -0.52 15.68
C ALA A 22 8.27 -0.65 14.16
N PRO A 23 7.18 -0.82 13.39
CA PRO A 23 7.26 -0.91 11.94
C PRO A 23 8.00 0.32 11.39
N ALA A 24 8.94 0.09 10.47
CA ALA A 24 9.70 1.16 9.87
C ALA A 24 8.79 2.05 9.02
N ASP A 25 8.98 3.37 9.13
CA ASP A 25 8.32 4.34 8.27
C ASP A 25 8.91 4.23 6.85
N ILE A 26 8.03 4.14 5.85
CA ILE A 26 8.42 4.01 4.43
C ILE A 26 8.16 5.29 3.64
N GLY A 27 7.39 6.22 4.19
CA GLY A 27 7.07 7.50 3.56
C GLY A 27 6.32 8.42 4.50
N VAL A 28 6.01 9.61 4.02
CA VAL A 28 5.26 10.62 4.77
C VAL A 28 4.27 11.35 3.86
N ILE A 29 3.06 11.60 4.33
CA ILE A 29 2.11 12.50 3.67
C ILE A 29 2.68 13.92 3.80
N SER A 30 3.18 14.50 2.71
CA SER A 30 3.77 15.84 2.72
C SER A 30 2.74 16.94 2.50
N ALA A 31 1.64 16.64 1.78
CA ALA A 31 0.51 17.56 1.64
C ALA A 31 -0.80 16.79 1.42
N ALA A 32 -1.85 17.29 2.05
CA ALA A 32 -3.23 16.87 1.81
C ALA A 32 -4.12 18.07 2.20
N GLU A 33 -4.97 18.52 1.28
CA GLU A 33 -5.89 19.62 1.57
C GLU A 33 -7.00 19.19 2.53
N LYS A 34 -7.43 17.94 2.41
CA LYS A 34 -8.38 17.30 3.32
C LYS A 34 -7.74 16.04 3.90
N PRO A 35 -8.13 15.65 5.12
CA PRO A 35 -7.64 14.43 5.71
C PRO A 35 -7.95 13.21 4.83
N VAL A 36 -7.00 12.28 4.80
CA VAL A 36 -7.04 11.03 4.03
C VAL A 36 -7.49 9.90 4.95
N GLN A 37 -8.35 9.02 4.47
CA GLN A 37 -8.66 7.81 5.22
C GLN A 37 -7.49 6.83 5.10
N LEU A 38 -7.00 6.39 6.25
CA LEU A 38 -5.92 5.40 6.34
C LEU A 38 -6.40 4.21 7.16
N LEU A 39 -6.30 3.02 6.58
CA LEU A 39 -6.54 1.75 7.28
C LEU A 39 -5.20 1.13 7.64
N ARG A 40 -4.86 1.15 8.94
CA ARG A 40 -3.65 0.54 9.49
C ARG A 40 -4.00 -0.57 10.45
N ALA A 41 -3.38 -1.72 10.31
CA ALA A 41 -3.76 -2.94 11.03
C ALA A 41 -5.28 -3.19 10.87
N THR A 42 -6.05 -3.07 11.94
CA THR A 42 -7.51 -3.26 11.94
C THR A 42 -8.28 -1.98 12.27
N SER A 43 -7.63 -0.82 12.24
CA SER A 43 -8.24 0.45 12.63
C SER A 43 -8.24 1.46 11.49
N VAL A 44 -9.28 2.26 11.41
CA VAL A 44 -9.43 3.37 10.49
C VAL A 44 -8.96 4.65 11.17
N TYR A 45 -8.11 5.37 10.48
CA TYR A 45 -7.55 6.65 10.89
C TYR A 45 -7.90 7.75 9.89
N GLN A 46 -7.90 8.96 10.38
CA GLN A 46 -7.85 10.16 9.59
C GLN A 46 -6.39 10.66 9.59
N ALA A 47 -5.76 10.67 8.42
CA ALA A 47 -4.37 11.07 8.27
C ALA A 47 -4.28 12.44 7.58
N SER A 48 -3.38 13.29 8.08
CA SER A 48 -3.11 14.62 7.54
C SER A 48 -1.63 14.75 7.14
N ALA A 49 -1.25 15.89 6.60
CA ALA A 49 0.14 16.18 6.30
C ALA A 49 1.03 16.00 7.55
N GLY A 50 2.14 15.28 7.41
CA GLY A 50 3.04 14.81 8.47
C GLY A 50 2.80 13.36 8.91
N ALA A 51 1.68 12.74 8.54
CA ALA A 51 1.43 11.33 8.86
C ALA A 51 2.47 10.43 8.18
N ARG A 52 3.14 9.62 8.99
CA ARG A 52 4.12 8.64 8.52
C ARG A 52 3.43 7.39 8.06
N LEU A 53 3.85 6.86 6.93
CA LEU A 53 3.29 5.68 6.28
C LEU A 53 4.14 4.45 6.58
N GLN A 54 3.48 3.32 6.74
CA GLN A 54 4.09 2.04 7.06
C GLN A 54 3.69 0.97 6.02
N SER A 55 4.43 -0.12 6.00
CA SER A 55 4.00 -1.29 5.23
C SER A 55 2.64 -1.80 5.70
N ALA A 56 1.83 -2.26 4.77
CA ALA A 56 0.44 -2.67 4.96
C ALA A 56 -0.56 -1.53 5.25
N ASP A 57 -0.18 -0.26 5.08
CA ASP A 57 -1.16 0.83 5.08
C ASP A 57 -2.00 0.82 3.80
N TYR A 58 -3.29 1.03 3.96
CA TYR A 58 -4.20 1.29 2.86
C TYR A 58 -4.70 2.73 2.97
N LEU A 59 -4.55 3.48 1.88
CA LEU A 59 -4.97 4.87 1.79
C LEU A 59 -6.15 5.01 0.83
N GLU A 60 -7.11 5.83 1.21
CA GLU A 60 -8.20 6.27 0.34
C GLU A 60 -8.22 7.80 0.32
N ALA A 61 -7.80 8.38 -0.81
CA ALA A 61 -7.91 9.81 -1.06
C ALA A 61 -9.37 10.18 -1.26
N GLY A 62 -9.80 11.27 -0.62
CA GLY A 62 -11.15 11.82 -0.81
C GLY A 62 -11.28 12.56 -2.14
N SER A 63 -12.00 13.68 -2.12
CA SER A 63 -12.22 14.54 -3.30
C SER A 63 -11.02 15.40 -3.69
N THR A 64 -9.94 15.37 -2.90
CA THR A 64 -8.70 16.14 -3.16
C THR A 64 -7.52 15.20 -3.28
N GLY A 65 -6.46 15.67 -3.96
CA GLY A 65 -5.22 14.93 -4.10
C GLY A 65 -4.39 14.85 -2.82
N VAL A 66 -3.44 13.93 -2.79
CA VAL A 66 -2.52 13.70 -1.68
C VAL A 66 -1.10 13.64 -2.22
N LEU A 67 -0.17 14.31 -1.57
CA LEU A 67 1.25 14.25 -1.90
C LEU A 67 1.99 13.45 -0.82
N ILE A 68 2.80 12.49 -1.26
CA ILE A 68 3.57 11.60 -0.39
C ILE A 68 5.04 11.69 -0.80
N ASP A 69 5.91 11.93 0.16
CA ASP A 69 7.36 11.99 -0.05
C ASP A 69 8.08 10.77 0.56
N GLN A 70 9.31 10.53 0.11
CA GLN A 70 10.27 9.55 0.64
C GLN A 70 9.93 8.07 0.36
N LEU A 71 8.92 7.75 -0.44
CA LEU A 71 8.66 6.37 -0.85
C LEU A 71 9.73 5.90 -1.85
N ALA A 72 10.71 5.14 -1.37
CA ALA A 72 11.82 4.61 -2.18
C ALA A 72 12.57 5.71 -2.99
N GLY A 73 12.71 6.93 -2.44
CA GLY A 73 13.35 8.05 -3.12
C GLY A 73 12.47 8.73 -4.18
N THR A 74 11.17 8.44 -4.18
CA THR A 74 10.20 8.96 -5.15
C THR A 74 9.15 9.80 -4.42
N ARG A 75 8.77 10.93 -5.01
CA ARG A 75 7.57 11.69 -4.66
C ARG A 75 6.39 11.11 -5.41
N ILE A 76 5.27 10.96 -4.71
CA ILE A 76 4.06 10.33 -5.23
C ILE A 76 2.90 11.28 -5.02
N ALA A 77 2.08 11.45 -6.05
CA ALA A 77 0.80 12.12 -5.91
C ALA A 77 -0.34 11.13 -6.19
N LEU A 78 -1.32 11.11 -5.31
CA LEU A 78 -2.60 10.45 -5.51
C LEU A 78 -3.60 11.48 -6.02
N GLY A 79 -4.32 11.16 -7.09
CA GLY A 79 -5.46 11.96 -7.53
C GLY A 79 -6.68 11.77 -6.62
N PRO A 80 -7.78 12.52 -6.87
CA PRO A 80 -9.03 12.33 -6.16
C PRO A 80 -9.53 10.88 -6.25
N HIS A 81 -10.18 10.40 -5.18
CA HIS A 81 -10.78 9.06 -5.09
C HIS A 81 -9.84 7.89 -5.37
N THR A 82 -8.54 8.10 -5.19
CA THR A 82 -7.51 7.07 -5.39
C THR A 82 -7.42 6.15 -4.18
N ARG A 83 -7.33 4.85 -4.45
CA ARG A 83 -7.16 3.78 -3.46
C ARG A 83 -5.83 3.10 -3.68
N LEU A 84 -4.96 3.17 -2.66
CA LEU A 84 -3.61 2.66 -2.71
C LEU A 84 -3.31 1.79 -1.50
N TYR A 85 -2.77 0.59 -1.73
CA TYR A 85 -2.27 -0.27 -0.67
C TYR A 85 -0.74 -0.37 -0.77
N LEU A 86 -0.06 -0.14 0.35
CA LEU A 86 1.40 -0.08 0.43
C LEU A 86 1.95 -1.40 0.97
N GLU A 87 2.98 -1.94 0.32
CA GLU A 87 3.76 -3.05 0.86
C GLU A 87 5.25 -2.70 0.76
N HIS A 88 6.02 -3.11 1.75
CA HIS A 88 7.47 -2.94 1.74
C HIS A 88 8.14 -4.22 2.21
N THR A 89 9.06 -4.75 1.40
CA THR A 89 9.79 -5.97 1.70
C THR A 89 11.24 -5.83 1.25
N GLY A 90 12.15 -5.96 2.19
CA GLY A 90 13.57 -5.74 1.95
C GLY A 90 13.85 -4.32 1.45
N ASN A 91 14.32 -4.15 0.21
CA ASN A 91 14.57 -2.85 -0.42
C ASN A 91 13.54 -2.53 -1.52
N THR A 92 12.41 -3.16 -1.51
CA THR A 92 11.37 -2.97 -2.54
C THR A 92 10.09 -2.44 -1.92
N THR A 93 9.61 -1.31 -2.42
CA THR A 93 8.28 -0.76 -2.11
C THR A 93 7.33 -1.14 -3.24
N HIS A 94 6.22 -1.75 -2.88
CA HIS A 94 5.12 -2.08 -3.79
C HIS A 94 3.96 -1.16 -3.55
N LEU A 95 3.53 -0.48 -4.59
CA LEU A 95 2.34 0.35 -4.66
C LEU A 95 1.25 -0.46 -5.36
N ASN A 96 0.28 -0.93 -4.60
CA ASN A 96 -0.86 -1.64 -5.17
C ASN A 96 -1.98 -0.62 -5.41
N LEU A 97 -2.09 -0.13 -6.64
CA LEU A 97 -3.11 0.82 -7.05
C LEU A 97 -4.40 0.06 -7.38
N LEU A 98 -5.37 0.15 -6.46
CA LEU A 98 -6.65 -0.53 -6.61
C LEU A 98 -7.59 0.24 -7.53
N GLN A 99 -7.51 1.58 -7.47
CA GLN A 99 -8.33 2.48 -8.27
C GLN A 99 -7.76 3.90 -8.26
N GLY A 100 -7.99 4.67 -9.31
CA GLY A 100 -7.72 6.10 -9.39
C GLY A 100 -6.41 6.45 -10.08
N TRP A 101 -5.85 7.59 -9.74
CA TRP A 101 -4.71 8.21 -10.41
C TRP A 101 -3.49 8.26 -9.51
N LEU A 102 -2.34 7.86 -10.05
CA LEU A 102 -1.05 7.86 -9.38
C LEU A 102 -0.02 8.55 -10.27
N LYS A 103 0.64 9.60 -9.78
CA LYS A 103 1.81 10.19 -10.42
C LYS A 103 3.05 9.88 -9.59
N LEU A 104 4.10 9.43 -10.26
CA LEU A 104 5.41 9.14 -9.70
C LEU A 104 6.43 10.14 -10.22
N GLN A 105 7.26 10.66 -9.35
CA GLN A 105 8.36 11.56 -9.70
C GLN A 105 9.58 11.23 -8.84
N PRO A 106 10.64 10.63 -9.42
CA PRO A 106 11.90 10.39 -8.72
C PRO A 106 12.50 11.69 -8.19
N LEU A 107 13.04 11.66 -6.98
CA LEU A 107 13.69 12.81 -6.36
C LEU A 107 15.16 12.86 -6.77
N SER A 108 15.61 14.00 -7.26
CA SER A 108 17.01 14.22 -7.62
C SER A 108 17.90 14.22 -6.38
N GLY A 109 19.06 13.59 -6.46
CA GLY A 109 20.04 13.58 -5.35
C GLY A 109 19.68 12.68 -4.17
N VAL A 110 18.58 11.90 -4.27
CA VAL A 110 18.17 10.95 -3.25
C VAL A 110 18.40 9.52 -3.76
N PRO A 111 18.96 8.62 -2.93
CA PRO A 111 19.08 7.21 -3.32
C PRO A 111 17.72 6.62 -3.69
N GLN A 112 17.66 5.98 -4.86
CA GLN A 112 16.46 5.34 -5.35
C GLN A 112 16.40 3.90 -4.89
N GLY A 113 15.33 3.54 -4.18
CA GLY A 113 14.97 2.15 -3.91
C GLY A 113 14.24 1.51 -5.09
N ASN A 114 13.95 0.23 -4.97
CA ASN A 114 13.10 -0.45 -5.95
C ASN A 114 11.64 -0.06 -5.72
N LEU A 115 11.00 0.49 -6.75
CA LEU A 115 9.60 0.88 -6.72
C LEU A 115 8.83 0.09 -7.78
N ARG A 116 7.85 -0.67 -7.35
CA ARG A 116 6.95 -1.41 -8.23
C ARG A 116 5.52 -0.94 -8.04
N VAL A 117 4.79 -0.89 -9.13
CA VAL A 117 3.36 -0.61 -9.09
C VAL A 117 2.61 -1.83 -9.63
N SER A 118 1.56 -2.23 -8.93
CA SER A 118 0.66 -3.29 -9.39
C SER A 118 -0.76 -2.74 -9.45
N THR A 119 -1.45 -3.11 -10.49
CA THR A 119 -2.89 -2.90 -10.69
C THR A 119 -3.55 -4.25 -10.99
N ALA A 120 -4.85 -4.28 -11.19
CA ALA A 120 -5.54 -5.50 -11.59
C ALA A 120 -5.03 -6.08 -12.93
N ASN A 121 -4.54 -5.21 -13.81
CA ASN A 121 -4.23 -5.52 -15.21
C ASN A 121 -2.74 -5.44 -15.54
N LEU A 122 -1.96 -4.68 -14.78
CA LEU A 122 -0.55 -4.43 -15.07
C LEU A 122 0.32 -4.55 -13.82
N ALA A 123 1.56 -5.00 -14.03
CA ALA A 123 2.64 -4.88 -13.08
C ALA A 123 3.79 -4.09 -13.71
N LEU A 124 4.27 -3.06 -13.01
CA LEU A 124 5.23 -2.10 -13.50
C LEU A 124 6.47 -2.05 -12.61
N ASP A 125 7.64 -1.88 -13.22
CA ASP A 125 8.85 -1.44 -12.53
C ASP A 125 9.10 0.02 -12.93
N ALA A 126 8.89 0.93 -11.98
CA ALA A 126 8.92 2.37 -12.19
C ALA A 126 9.98 3.07 -11.31
N SER A 127 10.99 2.34 -10.86
CA SER A 127 11.97 2.80 -9.87
C SER A 127 12.72 4.08 -10.27
N LYS A 128 12.79 4.42 -11.56
CA LYS A 128 13.57 5.57 -12.07
C LYS A 128 12.83 6.38 -13.12
N ALA A 129 11.51 6.33 -13.12
CA ALA A 129 10.72 7.01 -14.13
C ALA A 129 9.72 7.97 -13.51
N ALA A 130 9.57 9.14 -14.12
CA ALA A 130 8.42 9.99 -13.92
C ALA A 130 7.27 9.44 -14.78
N SER A 131 6.14 9.11 -14.16
CA SER A 131 5.03 8.47 -14.87
C SER A 131 3.69 8.77 -14.22
N VAL A 132 2.64 8.73 -15.03
CA VAL A 132 1.25 8.82 -14.60
C VAL A 132 0.56 7.51 -14.90
N ILE A 133 -0.14 6.97 -13.91
CA ILE A 133 -0.84 5.69 -13.97
C ILE A 133 -2.28 5.93 -13.56
N HIS A 134 -3.21 5.44 -14.37
CA HIS A 134 -4.62 5.41 -14.05
C HIS A 134 -5.11 3.97 -14.03
N ALA A 135 -5.91 3.63 -13.03
CA ALA A 135 -6.53 2.31 -12.91
C ALA A 135 -8.00 2.46 -12.52
N ASP A 136 -8.87 1.75 -13.22
CA ASP A 136 -10.29 1.67 -12.94
C ASP A 136 -10.87 0.29 -13.32
N ALA A 137 -12.20 0.18 -13.33
CA ALA A 137 -12.88 -1.06 -13.71
C ALA A 137 -12.68 -1.44 -15.20
N SER A 138 -12.34 -0.50 -16.06
CA SER A 138 -12.13 -0.71 -17.50
C SER A 138 -10.73 -1.24 -17.82
N GLY A 139 -9.75 -0.92 -16.98
CA GLY A 139 -8.37 -1.33 -17.16
C GLY A 139 -7.35 -0.45 -16.47
N THR A 140 -6.15 -0.46 -17.02
CA THR A 140 -5.02 0.34 -16.55
C THR A 140 -4.34 1.05 -17.71
N GLU A 141 -4.01 2.30 -17.51
CA GLU A 141 -3.33 3.19 -18.44
C GLU A 141 -2.06 3.72 -17.82
N VAL A 142 -0.98 3.79 -18.59
CA VAL A 142 0.35 4.23 -18.14
C VAL A 142 0.93 5.19 -19.16
N PHE A 143 1.36 6.36 -18.71
CA PHE A 143 2.11 7.34 -19.47
C PHE A 143 3.45 7.63 -18.80
N VAL A 144 4.54 7.61 -19.56
CA VAL A 144 5.90 7.90 -19.09
C VAL A 144 6.26 9.34 -19.47
N GLU A 145 6.42 10.20 -18.47
CA GLU A 145 6.84 11.58 -18.67
C GLU A 145 8.36 11.69 -18.88
N ASP A 146 9.12 10.89 -18.11
CA ASP A 146 10.58 10.84 -18.23
C ASP A 146 11.12 9.48 -17.73
N GLY A 147 12.26 9.05 -18.30
CA GLY A 147 12.88 7.77 -17.97
C GLY A 147 12.27 6.58 -18.72
N MET A 148 12.22 5.43 -18.06
CA MET A 148 11.70 4.17 -18.63
C MET A 148 10.93 3.38 -17.59
N VAL A 149 9.80 2.82 -17.99
CA VAL A 149 8.97 1.91 -17.19
C VAL A 149 8.91 0.54 -17.88
N SER A 150 9.22 -0.51 -17.15
CA SER A 150 8.96 -1.87 -17.59
C SER A 150 7.54 -2.27 -17.25
N VAL A 151 6.76 -2.68 -18.23
CA VAL A 151 5.34 -3.07 -18.09
C VAL A 151 5.19 -4.53 -18.47
N ARG A 152 4.39 -5.27 -17.71
CA ARG A 152 4.07 -6.68 -17.96
C ARG A 152 2.70 -7.03 -17.41
N ASP A 153 2.16 -8.16 -17.84
CA ASP A 153 0.96 -8.72 -17.24
C ASP A 153 1.22 -9.16 -15.79
N PRO A 154 0.24 -9.08 -14.88
CA PRO A 154 0.44 -9.36 -13.45
C PRO A 154 1.00 -10.76 -13.15
N GLY A 155 0.67 -11.76 -13.97
CA GLY A 155 1.13 -13.15 -13.82
C GLY A 155 2.55 -13.42 -14.34
N GLN A 156 3.14 -12.51 -15.09
CA GLN A 156 4.46 -12.69 -15.68
C GLN A 156 5.59 -12.42 -14.68
N LYS A 157 6.69 -13.18 -14.81
CA LYS A 157 7.88 -12.96 -13.98
C LYS A 157 8.58 -11.64 -14.38
N PRO A 158 9.24 -10.94 -13.44
CA PRO A 158 9.91 -9.67 -13.71
C PRO A 158 10.98 -9.70 -14.84
N ARG A 159 11.55 -10.87 -15.12
CA ARG A 159 12.58 -11.08 -16.16
C ARG A 159 12.01 -11.74 -17.43
N ASP A 160 10.70 -11.83 -17.55
CA ASP A 160 10.06 -12.39 -18.74
C ASP A 160 10.43 -11.56 -19.99
N PRO A 161 10.87 -12.18 -21.10
CA PRO A 161 11.17 -11.48 -22.34
C PRO A 161 9.93 -10.79 -22.96
N ALA A 162 8.72 -11.22 -22.63
CA ALA A 162 7.48 -10.60 -23.09
C ALA A 162 7.15 -9.27 -22.41
N ARG A 163 7.98 -8.81 -21.45
CA ARG A 163 7.82 -7.47 -20.87
C ARG A 163 8.00 -6.38 -21.93
N GLN A 164 7.14 -5.39 -21.93
CA GLN A 164 7.32 -4.18 -22.72
C GLN A 164 8.11 -3.13 -21.92
N VAL A 165 8.84 -2.28 -22.62
CA VAL A 165 9.51 -1.12 -22.03
C VAL A 165 8.92 0.14 -22.67
N LEU A 166 8.28 0.96 -21.85
CA LEU A 166 7.83 2.29 -22.23
C LEU A 166 8.94 3.29 -21.95
N ARG A 167 9.19 4.16 -22.91
CA ARG A 167 10.14 5.26 -22.82
C ARG A 167 9.42 6.58 -22.64
N ARG A 168 10.18 7.64 -22.50
CA ARG A 168 9.67 9.00 -22.42
C ARG A 168 8.64 9.29 -23.54
N GLU A 169 7.53 9.92 -23.16
CA GLU A 169 6.41 10.28 -24.00
C GLU A 169 5.63 9.09 -24.58
N GLU A 170 5.93 7.87 -24.15
CA GLU A 170 5.16 6.68 -24.54
C GLU A 170 4.06 6.37 -23.53
N PHE A 171 2.99 5.82 -24.09
CA PHE A 171 1.77 5.41 -23.41
C PHE A 171 1.45 3.97 -23.77
N ALA A 172 0.92 3.21 -22.80
CA ALA A 172 0.30 1.91 -23.02
C ALA A 172 -0.91 1.72 -22.12
N GLN A 173 -1.78 0.82 -22.52
CA GLN A 173 -2.98 0.46 -21.77
C GLN A 173 -3.21 -1.05 -21.79
N ALA A 174 -3.85 -1.57 -20.74
CA ALA A 174 -4.41 -2.92 -20.69
C ALA A 174 -5.89 -2.81 -20.31
N LYS A 175 -6.78 -3.24 -21.20
CA LYS A 175 -8.23 -3.20 -20.98
C LYS A 175 -8.72 -4.58 -20.53
N GLY A 176 -9.46 -4.61 -19.43
CA GLY A 176 -9.99 -5.85 -18.87
C GLY A 176 -8.89 -6.88 -18.63
N GLN A 177 -9.04 -8.09 -19.18
CA GLN A 177 -8.05 -9.17 -19.15
C GLN A 177 -7.20 -9.22 -20.44
N GLY A 178 -7.27 -8.17 -21.27
CA GLY A 178 -6.52 -8.11 -22.51
C GLY A 178 -5.03 -7.85 -22.30
N PRO A 179 -4.22 -8.12 -23.32
CA PRO A 179 -2.78 -7.87 -23.28
C PRO A 179 -2.48 -6.36 -23.23
N VAL A 180 -1.26 -6.03 -22.79
CA VAL A 180 -0.75 -4.66 -22.88
C VAL A 180 -0.68 -4.21 -24.33
N SER A 181 -1.21 -3.02 -24.64
CA SER A 181 -1.13 -2.43 -25.98
C SER A 181 0.33 -2.14 -26.37
N ALA A 182 0.60 -2.09 -27.65
CA ALA A 182 1.87 -1.56 -28.13
C ALA A 182 2.07 -0.11 -27.64
N PRO A 183 3.34 0.32 -27.41
CA PRO A 183 3.65 1.69 -27.06
C PRO A 183 3.12 2.68 -28.12
N GLY A 184 2.53 3.77 -27.67
CA GLY A 184 1.97 4.79 -28.54
C GLY A 184 1.89 6.15 -27.86
N ARG A 185 1.06 7.03 -28.40
CA ARG A 185 0.74 8.32 -27.77
C ARG A 185 -0.44 8.17 -26.81
N PRO A 186 -0.52 8.96 -25.73
CA PRO A 186 -1.69 8.97 -24.86
C PRO A 186 -2.96 9.37 -25.63
N SER A 187 -4.07 8.74 -25.28
CA SER A 187 -5.37 9.07 -25.86
C SER A 187 -5.85 10.44 -25.39
N GLY A 188 -6.70 11.10 -26.18
CA GLY A 188 -7.35 12.34 -25.78
C GLY A 188 -8.17 12.19 -24.52
N ASP A 189 -8.84 11.05 -24.33
CA ASP A 189 -9.63 10.73 -23.14
C ASP A 189 -8.75 10.64 -21.89
N PHE A 190 -7.58 9.96 -21.98
CA PHE A 190 -6.63 9.88 -20.88
C PHE A 190 -6.13 11.27 -20.46
N ILE A 191 -5.72 12.10 -21.43
CA ILE A 191 -5.27 13.47 -21.18
C ILE A 191 -6.40 14.32 -20.59
N GLY A 192 -7.61 14.24 -21.15
CA GLY A 192 -8.76 15.01 -20.67
C GLY A 192 -9.26 14.63 -19.28
N ALA A 193 -9.04 13.38 -18.86
CA ALA A 193 -9.42 12.88 -17.52
C ALA A 193 -8.32 13.03 -16.46
N MET A 194 -7.08 13.32 -16.89
CA MET A 194 -5.94 13.45 -15.97
C MET A 194 -6.16 14.60 -14.98
N PRO A 195 -5.90 14.40 -13.68
CA PRO A 195 -5.99 15.48 -12.71
C PRO A 195 -5.11 16.68 -13.10
N PRO A 196 -5.62 17.94 -13.07
CA PRO A 196 -4.86 19.11 -13.49
C PRO A 196 -3.48 19.25 -12.83
N ALA A 197 -3.36 18.89 -11.56
CA ALA A 197 -2.08 18.93 -10.84
C ALA A 197 -1.02 17.92 -11.36
N PHE A 198 -1.39 17.02 -12.28
CA PHE A 198 -0.48 16.03 -12.84
C PHE A 198 0.18 16.50 -14.15
N PHE A 199 -0.27 17.61 -14.72
CA PHE A 199 0.40 18.19 -15.91
C PHE A 199 1.75 18.84 -15.56
N ASP A 200 1.90 19.31 -14.32
CA ASP A 200 3.11 19.95 -13.86
C ASP A 200 3.98 19.02 -13.00
N PRO A 201 5.28 19.30 -12.84
CA PRO A 201 6.11 18.61 -11.85
C PRO A 201 5.52 18.72 -10.44
N LEU A 202 5.62 17.65 -9.66
CA LEU A 202 5.09 17.65 -8.30
C LEU A 202 5.82 18.65 -7.42
N PRO A 203 5.10 19.52 -6.69
CA PRO A 203 5.73 20.56 -5.89
C PRO A 203 6.57 19.98 -4.75
N SER A 204 7.70 20.65 -4.46
CA SER A 204 8.45 20.38 -3.24
C SER A 204 7.76 21.09 -2.07
N VAL A 205 7.22 20.32 -1.15
CA VAL A 205 6.64 20.88 0.08
C VAL A 205 7.73 20.87 1.16
N ALA A 206 8.13 22.07 1.61
CA ALA A 206 9.03 22.17 2.75
C ALA A 206 8.36 21.51 3.96
N ALA A 207 9.10 20.64 4.68
CA ALA A 207 8.62 20.02 5.89
C ALA A 207 8.20 21.12 6.89
N ARG A 208 6.90 21.42 6.96
CA ARG A 208 6.37 22.28 8.03
C ARG A 208 6.51 21.51 9.34
N LYS A 209 6.99 22.19 10.37
CA LYS A 209 6.91 21.67 11.73
C LYS A 209 5.43 21.52 12.07
N LEU A 210 4.94 20.28 11.98
CA LEU A 210 3.57 19.98 12.33
C LEU A 210 3.51 19.82 13.84
N THR A 211 2.72 20.64 14.49
CA THR A 211 2.55 20.68 15.95
C THR A 211 1.40 19.79 16.45
N VAL A 212 0.67 19.16 15.54
CA VAL A 212 -0.50 18.33 15.84
C VAL A 212 -0.22 16.89 15.43
N ASP A 213 -0.76 15.92 16.15
CA ASP A 213 -0.70 14.52 15.77
C ASP A 213 -1.39 14.35 14.40
N PRO A 214 -0.63 13.99 13.34
CA PRO A 214 -1.17 13.93 11.98
C PRO A 214 -2.01 12.67 11.73
N LEU A 215 -2.16 11.79 12.73
CA LEU A 215 -2.84 10.52 12.61
C LEU A 215 -3.86 10.34 13.75
N ASN A 216 -5.14 10.55 13.46
CA ASN A 216 -6.23 10.43 14.42
C ASN A 216 -7.01 9.12 14.20
N LYS A 217 -7.02 8.24 15.22
CA LYS A 217 -7.82 7.00 15.17
C LYS A 217 -9.30 7.35 15.27
N LEU A 218 -10.08 6.90 14.28
CA LEU A 218 -11.53 7.12 14.27
C LEU A 218 -12.29 5.96 14.90
N ARG A 219 -11.98 4.72 14.47
CA ARG A 219 -12.70 3.51 14.86
C ARG A 219 -11.98 2.24 14.43
N GLU A 220 -12.47 1.11 14.89
CA GLU A 220 -12.10 -0.18 14.32
C GLU A 220 -12.73 -0.33 12.92
N ALA A 221 -12.01 -1.03 12.04
CA ALA A 221 -12.45 -1.25 10.67
C ALA A 221 -13.70 -2.13 10.62
N SER A 222 -14.71 -1.70 9.89
CA SER A 222 -15.83 -2.53 9.47
C SER A 222 -15.44 -3.40 8.26
N PHE A 223 -16.31 -4.35 7.89
CA PHE A 223 -16.11 -5.11 6.65
C PHE A 223 -16.10 -4.21 5.41
N ALA A 224 -16.91 -3.15 5.40
CA ALA A 224 -16.94 -2.19 4.30
C ALA A 224 -15.59 -1.49 4.11
N ASP A 225 -14.89 -1.13 5.21
CA ASP A 225 -13.55 -0.53 5.12
C ASP A 225 -12.49 -1.50 4.61
N ALA A 226 -12.62 -2.79 4.93
CA ALA A 226 -11.70 -3.82 4.48
C ALA A 226 -12.02 -4.34 3.07
N SER A 227 -13.25 -4.15 2.59
CA SER A 227 -13.74 -4.74 1.34
C SER A 227 -12.92 -4.38 0.09
N PRO A 228 -12.36 -3.17 -0.08
CA PRO A 228 -11.49 -2.87 -1.22
C PRO A 228 -10.25 -3.76 -1.28
N LEU A 229 -9.70 -4.15 -0.13
CA LEU A 229 -8.55 -5.06 -0.03
C LEU A 229 -8.97 -6.52 -0.21
N LEU A 230 -10.13 -6.90 0.30
CA LEU A 230 -10.60 -8.28 0.33
C LEU A 230 -11.29 -8.72 -0.96
N LEU A 231 -12.03 -7.81 -1.59
CA LEU A 231 -12.88 -8.07 -2.77
C LEU A 231 -12.43 -7.29 -4.01
N GLY A 232 -11.37 -6.49 -3.90
CA GLY A 232 -10.86 -5.68 -5.00
C GLY A 232 -10.38 -6.54 -6.18
N PRO A 233 -10.30 -5.95 -7.38
CA PRO A 233 -9.88 -6.66 -8.59
C PRO A 233 -8.40 -7.07 -8.54
N LEU A 234 -7.58 -6.38 -7.78
CA LEU A 234 -6.18 -6.71 -7.57
C LEU A 234 -6.06 -7.81 -6.52
N LYS A 235 -5.50 -8.95 -6.92
CA LYS A 235 -5.30 -10.10 -6.03
C LYS A 235 -4.13 -9.84 -5.07
N LEU A 236 -4.46 -9.43 -3.86
CA LEU A 236 -3.52 -9.33 -2.75
C LEU A 236 -3.33 -10.70 -2.07
N ASN A 237 -2.31 -10.82 -1.21
CA ASN A 237 -2.06 -12.07 -0.49
C ASN A 237 -3.19 -12.35 0.52
N GLY A 238 -4.08 -13.29 0.20
CA GLY A 238 -5.23 -13.66 1.01
C GLY A 238 -4.87 -14.12 2.42
N ALA A 239 -3.84 -14.96 2.57
CA ALA A 239 -3.38 -15.45 3.87
C ALA A 239 -2.90 -14.32 4.79
N SER A 240 -2.19 -13.33 4.23
CA SER A 240 -1.78 -12.13 4.97
C SER A 240 -2.97 -11.29 5.40
N LEU A 241 -3.97 -11.10 4.53
CA LEU A 241 -5.18 -10.36 4.84
C LEU A 241 -6.05 -11.08 5.87
N ALA A 242 -6.24 -12.40 5.77
CA ALA A 242 -6.97 -13.19 6.76
C ALA A 242 -6.30 -13.10 8.13
N THR A 243 -4.96 -13.19 8.20
CA THR A 243 -4.19 -13.02 9.44
C THR A 243 -4.37 -11.61 10.01
N ARG A 244 -4.25 -10.59 9.17
CA ARG A 244 -4.41 -9.17 9.54
C ARG A 244 -5.77 -8.92 10.19
N PHE A 245 -6.85 -9.39 9.57
CA PHE A 245 -8.21 -9.11 10.02
C PHE A 245 -8.78 -10.14 11.00
N THR A 246 -8.03 -11.18 11.39
CA THR A 246 -8.46 -12.15 12.42
C THR A 246 -8.98 -11.47 13.71
N PRO A 247 -8.37 -10.40 14.25
CA PRO A 247 -8.90 -9.72 15.44
C PRO A 247 -10.32 -9.17 15.24
N ARG A 248 -10.69 -8.81 14.00
CA ARG A 248 -12.02 -8.29 13.66
C ARG A 248 -13.13 -9.35 13.65
N LEU A 249 -12.77 -10.64 13.67
CA LEU A 249 -13.75 -11.72 13.81
C LEU A 249 -14.49 -11.70 15.17
N ALA A 250 -13.98 -10.96 16.15
CA ALA A 250 -14.70 -10.68 17.39
C ALA A 250 -15.99 -9.85 17.18
N ASP A 251 -16.01 -9.02 16.14
CA ASP A 251 -17.20 -8.27 15.71
C ASP A 251 -18.14 -9.23 14.95
N PRO A 252 -19.39 -9.46 15.45
CA PRO A 252 -20.31 -10.40 14.81
C PRO A 252 -20.67 -10.04 13.38
N ALA A 253 -20.83 -8.73 13.07
CA ALA A 253 -21.17 -8.27 11.73
C ALA A 253 -20.02 -8.50 10.75
N PHE A 254 -18.78 -8.20 11.17
CA PHE A 254 -17.59 -8.47 10.39
C PHE A 254 -17.44 -9.98 10.11
N ARG A 255 -17.57 -10.81 11.17
CA ARG A 255 -17.46 -12.28 11.05
C ARG A 255 -18.53 -12.85 10.11
N GLN A 256 -19.78 -12.41 10.23
CA GLN A 256 -20.87 -12.85 9.34
C GLN A 256 -20.57 -12.51 7.88
N ALA A 257 -20.08 -11.31 7.59
CA ALA A 257 -19.71 -10.90 6.24
C ALA A 257 -18.55 -11.76 5.68
N ILE A 258 -17.55 -12.10 6.51
CA ILE A 258 -16.46 -13.02 6.11
C ILE A 258 -17.00 -14.40 5.77
N VAL A 259 -17.86 -14.98 6.63
CA VAL A 259 -18.44 -16.31 6.37
C VAL A 259 -19.25 -16.32 5.08
N GLN A 260 -20.07 -15.30 4.84
CA GLN A 260 -20.88 -15.18 3.62
C GLN A 260 -20.06 -15.03 2.34
N ARG A 261 -18.93 -14.32 2.39
CA ARG A 261 -18.14 -13.96 1.20
C ARG A 261 -16.97 -14.88 0.93
N PHE A 262 -16.41 -15.49 1.98
CA PHE A 262 -15.17 -16.26 1.93
C PHE A 262 -15.31 -17.65 2.56
N GLY A 263 -16.52 -18.08 2.93
CA GLY A 263 -16.78 -19.45 3.36
C GLY A 263 -16.32 -20.43 2.27
N GLY A 264 -15.49 -21.40 2.65
CA GLY A 264 -14.86 -22.35 1.71
C GLY A 264 -13.50 -21.90 1.16
N THR A 265 -12.97 -20.72 1.53
CA THR A 265 -11.58 -20.37 1.23
C THR A 265 -10.65 -20.75 2.38
N LEU A 266 -9.59 -21.50 2.08
CA LEU A 266 -8.67 -22.07 3.07
C LEU A 266 -8.10 -21.03 4.07
N ASP A 267 -7.76 -19.85 3.58
CA ASP A 267 -7.18 -18.79 4.40
C ASP A 267 -8.14 -18.33 5.50
N TRP A 268 -9.41 -18.13 5.15
CA TRP A 268 -10.43 -17.67 6.08
C TRP A 268 -11.00 -18.80 6.95
N GLU A 269 -11.12 -20.01 6.44
CA GLU A 269 -11.46 -21.18 7.25
C GLU A 269 -10.44 -21.39 8.37
N THR A 270 -9.15 -21.26 8.04
CA THR A 270 -8.06 -21.35 9.02
C THR A 270 -8.16 -20.22 10.07
N ALA A 271 -8.46 -18.99 9.66
CA ALA A 271 -8.61 -17.86 10.55
C ALA A 271 -9.82 -18.01 11.49
N LEU A 272 -10.97 -18.43 10.95
CA LEU A 272 -12.20 -18.69 11.70
C LEU A 272 -11.98 -19.81 12.72
N TYR A 273 -11.41 -20.94 12.31
CA TYR A 273 -11.11 -22.06 13.20
C TYR A 273 -10.21 -21.66 14.38
N ARG A 274 -9.14 -20.89 14.10
CA ARG A 274 -8.24 -20.37 15.14
C ARG A 274 -8.95 -19.44 16.11
N PHE A 275 -9.82 -18.59 15.58
CA PHE A 275 -10.62 -17.66 16.39
C PHE A 275 -11.58 -18.40 17.31
N GLU A 276 -12.33 -19.38 16.81
CA GLU A 276 -13.28 -20.19 17.57
C GLU A 276 -12.58 -21.00 18.68
N ARG A 277 -11.48 -21.67 18.33
CA ARG A 277 -10.68 -22.43 19.29
C ARG A 277 -10.16 -21.56 20.44
N LYS A 278 -9.69 -20.34 20.15
CA LYS A 278 -9.22 -19.40 21.18
C LYS A 278 -10.34 -18.94 22.12
N ASN A 279 -11.58 -18.84 21.62
CA ASN A 279 -12.71 -18.43 22.43
C ASN A 279 -13.37 -19.59 23.19
N ALA A 280 -13.24 -20.82 22.72
CA ALA A 280 -13.71 -22.02 23.44
C ALA A 280 -12.86 -22.39 24.66
N THR A 281 -11.63 -21.86 24.74
CA THR A 281 -10.68 -22.10 25.86
C THR A 281 -10.66 -20.97 26.90
N ARG A 282 -11.54 -19.99 26.76
CA ARG A 282 -11.80 -18.90 27.75
C ARG A 282 -13.14 -19.08 28.41
#